data_a72345daacf0101079bd6949c89c73c4
#
_entry.id   a72345daacf0101079bd6949c89c73c4
#
_cell.length_a   1.000
_cell.length_b   1.000
_cell.length_c   1.000
_cell.angle_alpha   90.00
_cell.angle_beta   90.00
_cell.angle_gamma   90.00
#
_symmetry.space_group_name_H-M   'P 1'
#
loop_
_entity.id
_entity.type
_entity.pdbx_description
1 polymer ?
#
loop_
_entity_poly.entity_id
_entity_poly.type
_entity_poly.pdbx_seq_one_letter_code
_entity_poly.pdbx_strand_id
1 'polypeptide(L)'
;MNKVFIYTLDFYRVECPKCHGQLNSIAPLSGQVLCPFCGTVYHITANMNKEAEMPEQIVPFATLVGDFEYSAWKMLKNEDYAPVNISRLISFEGAKGVYLPVYVYEGNYDCAWSCKIKQNSTTDTEKNTKEVYRLQNGVSKGDYSIICAAYEGVELNKELAEYVRTLNYRYDDLKPFLPQDLNNYLFMVRNRDDLQTWRQWGDDTLNNMVMKNTLIQMQNNEVKDFKCSVTSTGTSEGIFIYYPVWMLNYQYDSELHHIFMDGTGRNGVRGTTLIDHTLKAKAEKPFIILRYISVVAVVIPFLILLAGWYKTSIIVLFVMGLIFFGYRFYARWYKHRVIVKARKEREKV
;
A
#
# COMPACT_ATOMS: atom_id res chain seq x y z
N MET A 1 9.43 -35.33 17.48
CA MET A 1 8.06 -35.24 16.97
C MET A 1 7.22 -34.55 18.03
N ASN A 2 7.12 -33.24 17.96
CA ASN A 2 6.16 -32.52 18.81
C ASN A 2 4.76 -32.82 18.27
N LYS A 3 3.89 -33.31 19.13
CA LYS A 3 2.47 -33.46 18.80
C LYS A 3 1.92 -32.05 18.61
N VAL A 4 1.64 -31.70 17.37
CA VAL A 4 0.86 -30.53 17.01
C VAL A 4 -0.54 -30.72 17.60
N PHE A 5 -0.89 -29.98 18.60
CA PHE A 5 -2.26 -29.97 19.13
C PHE A 5 -3.09 -29.13 18.16
N ILE A 6 -3.82 -29.78 17.27
CA ILE A 6 -4.78 -29.10 16.41
C ILE A 6 -5.96 -28.70 17.30
N TYR A 7 -6.10 -27.40 17.54
CA TYR A 7 -7.27 -26.84 18.20
C TYR A 7 -8.41 -26.72 17.17
N THR A 8 -9.54 -27.36 17.45
CA THR A 8 -10.77 -27.08 16.74
C THR A 8 -11.67 -26.21 17.59
N LEU A 9 -12.35 -25.27 16.96
CA LEU A 9 -13.25 -24.32 17.61
C LEU A 9 -14.57 -24.23 16.86
N ASP A 10 -15.66 -24.34 17.61
CA ASP A 10 -17.01 -24.04 17.11
C ASP A 10 -17.19 -22.53 17.00
N PHE A 11 -17.72 -22.07 15.88
CA PHE A 11 -17.98 -20.67 15.62
C PHE A 11 -19.25 -20.46 14.80
N TYR A 12 -19.76 -19.25 14.82
CA TYR A 12 -20.89 -18.82 14.02
C TYR A 12 -20.42 -18.14 12.75
N ARG A 13 -21.04 -18.53 11.62
CA ARG A 13 -20.78 -17.95 10.32
C ARG A 13 -22.02 -17.29 9.77
N VAL A 14 -21.84 -16.09 9.22
CA VAL A 14 -22.84 -15.36 8.45
C VAL A 14 -22.22 -14.98 7.11
N GLU A 15 -22.99 -15.13 6.04
CA GLU A 15 -22.58 -14.73 4.70
C GLU A 15 -23.25 -13.43 4.30
N CYS A 16 -22.46 -12.50 3.74
CA CYS A 16 -22.99 -11.24 3.22
C CYS A 16 -23.81 -11.48 1.96
N PRO A 17 -25.07 -11.02 1.90
CA PRO A 17 -25.95 -11.27 0.74
C PRO A 17 -25.48 -10.59 -0.55
N LYS A 18 -24.60 -9.59 -0.47
CA LYS A 18 -24.12 -8.83 -1.64
C LYS A 18 -22.80 -9.36 -2.20
N CYS A 19 -21.80 -9.56 -1.33
CA CYS A 19 -20.47 -9.96 -1.80
C CYS A 19 -20.12 -11.41 -1.48
N HIS A 20 -21.02 -12.13 -0.78
CA HIS A 20 -20.82 -13.50 -0.30
C HIS A 20 -19.61 -13.68 0.65
N GLY A 21 -19.04 -12.56 1.14
CA GLY A 21 -17.98 -12.59 2.13
C GLY A 21 -18.45 -13.18 3.46
N GLN A 22 -17.60 -13.99 4.09
CA GLN A 22 -17.94 -14.75 5.28
C GLN A 22 -17.49 -14.04 6.55
N LEU A 23 -18.44 -13.72 7.42
CA LEU A 23 -18.20 -13.16 8.75
C LEU A 23 -18.21 -14.29 9.77
N ASN A 24 -17.10 -14.51 10.43
CA ASN A 24 -16.99 -15.54 11.47
C ASN A 24 -16.77 -14.88 12.83
N SER A 25 -17.50 -15.40 13.84
CA SER A 25 -17.43 -14.93 15.22
C SER A 25 -17.63 -16.11 16.18
N ILE A 26 -17.05 -16.06 17.36
CA ILE A 26 -17.33 -17.06 18.41
C ILE A 26 -18.67 -16.83 19.11
N ALA A 27 -19.23 -15.64 19.03
CA ALA A 27 -20.59 -15.36 19.50
C ALA A 27 -21.55 -15.23 18.32
N PRO A 28 -22.84 -15.58 18.50
CA PRO A 28 -23.85 -15.35 17.47
C PRO A 28 -23.88 -13.88 17.07
N LEU A 29 -23.81 -13.62 15.78
CA LEU A 29 -24.01 -12.28 15.24
C LEU A 29 -25.50 -12.00 15.15
N SER A 30 -25.96 -10.82 15.56
CA SER A 30 -27.37 -10.46 15.55
C SER A 30 -27.59 -9.02 15.16
N GLY A 31 -28.79 -8.72 14.64
CA GLY A 31 -29.21 -7.37 14.29
C GLY A 31 -28.64 -6.89 12.94
N GLN A 32 -28.44 -5.57 12.86
CA GLN A 32 -27.93 -4.92 11.66
C GLN A 32 -26.39 -4.97 11.64
N VAL A 33 -25.83 -5.46 10.56
CA VAL A 33 -24.37 -5.60 10.41
C VAL A 33 -23.90 -4.85 9.17
N LEU A 34 -22.81 -4.11 9.30
CA LEU A 34 -22.05 -3.56 8.18
C LEU A 34 -20.98 -4.58 7.76
N CYS A 35 -21.03 -5.00 6.50
CA CYS A 35 -20.03 -5.93 5.96
C CYS A 35 -18.65 -5.23 5.87
N PRO A 36 -17.62 -5.76 6.53
CA PRO A 36 -16.28 -5.15 6.50
C PRO A 36 -15.57 -5.31 5.15
N PHE A 37 -16.16 -6.08 4.20
CA PHE A 37 -15.55 -6.36 2.89
C PHE A 37 -16.16 -5.53 1.76
N CYS A 38 -17.47 -5.26 1.80
CA CYS A 38 -18.16 -4.52 0.73
C CYS A 38 -18.97 -3.31 1.22
N GLY A 39 -18.94 -2.99 2.51
CA GLY A 39 -19.66 -1.85 3.09
C GLY A 39 -21.19 -1.95 3.04
N THR A 40 -21.77 -3.09 2.69
CA THR A 40 -23.23 -3.25 2.66
C THR A 40 -23.78 -3.47 4.06
N VAL A 41 -24.82 -2.72 4.41
CA VAL A 41 -25.57 -2.93 5.66
C VAL A 41 -26.70 -3.92 5.39
N TYR A 42 -26.82 -4.94 6.22
CA TYR A 42 -27.87 -5.96 6.11
C TYR A 42 -28.27 -6.52 7.48
N HIS A 43 -29.46 -7.11 7.55
CA HIS A 43 -29.91 -7.84 8.73
C HIS A 43 -29.49 -9.31 8.68
N ILE A 44 -28.98 -9.79 9.78
CA ILE A 44 -28.66 -11.21 9.93
C ILE A 44 -29.95 -11.98 10.16
N THR A 45 -30.23 -12.93 9.27
CA THR A 45 -31.40 -13.81 9.34
C THR A 45 -31.09 -15.18 9.93
N ALA A 46 -29.85 -15.63 9.78
CA ALA A 46 -29.40 -16.93 10.29
C ALA A 46 -27.90 -16.95 10.55
N ASN A 47 -27.50 -17.67 11.59
CA ASN A 47 -26.11 -18.04 11.86
C ASN A 47 -25.95 -19.54 11.62
N MET A 48 -24.89 -19.92 10.90
CA MET A 48 -24.52 -21.32 10.75
C MET A 48 -23.45 -21.67 11.76
N ASN A 49 -23.66 -22.72 12.56
CA ASN A 49 -22.61 -23.27 13.40
C ASN A 49 -21.62 -24.04 12.54
N LYS A 50 -20.33 -23.78 12.71
CA LYS A 50 -19.21 -24.35 11.96
C LYS A 50 -18.07 -24.67 12.90
N GLU A 51 -17.20 -25.58 12.48
CA GLU A 51 -15.97 -25.96 13.17
C GLU A 51 -14.79 -25.74 12.25
N ALA A 52 -13.69 -25.25 12.78
CA ALA A 52 -12.44 -25.09 12.03
C ALA A 52 -11.21 -25.27 12.92
N GLU A 53 -10.13 -25.64 12.28
CA GLU A 53 -8.80 -25.68 12.90
C GLU A 53 -8.31 -24.27 13.17
N MET A 54 -7.82 -24.04 14.38
CA MET A 54 -7.26 -22.78 14.83
C MET A 54 -5.73 -22.86 14.91
N PRO A 55 -5.03 -21.72 14.81
CA PRO A 55 -3.58 -21.70 14.97
C PRO A 55 -3.18 -21.99 16.43
N GLU A 56 -1.96 -22.45 16.64
CA GLU A 56 -1.39 -22.59 17.98
C GLU A 56 -1.05 -21.22 18.62
N GLN A 57 -0.80 -20.23 17.80
CA GLN A 57 -0.31 -18.92 18.22
C GLN A 57 -1.07 -17.79 17.52
N ILE A 58 -1.10 -16.65 18.16
CA ILE A 58 -1.76 -15.44 17.70
C ILE A 58 -0.90 -14.22 18.01
N VAL A 59 -0.91 -13.24 17.12
CA VAL A 59 -0.47 -11.88 17.42
C VAL A 59 -1.68 -11.10 17.93
N PRO A 60 -1.70 -10.64 19.19
CA PRO A 60 -2.85 -9.90 19.73
C PRO A 60 -2.96 -8.50 19.13
N PHE A 61 -4.18 -7.95 19.16
CA PHE A 61 -4.35 -6.51 18.96
C PHE A 61 -3.62 -5.74 20.05
N ALA A 62 -2.73 -4.82 19.67
CA ALA A 62 -2.04 -3.90 20.57
C ALA A 62 -2.59 -2.46 20.44
N THR A 63 -3.43 -2.20 19.43
CA THR A 63 -4.07 -0.91 19.20
C THR A 63 -5.58 -1.02 19.40
N LEU A 64 -6.19 0.10 19.77
CA LEU A 64 -7.64 0.22 19.88
C LEU A 64 -8.24 0.79 18.59
N VAL A 65 -9.56 0.71 18.45
CA VAL A 65 -10.27 1.31 17.32
C VAL A 65 -10.01 2.81 17.20
N GLY A 66 -9.88 3.53 18.32
CA GLY A 66 -9.54 4.95 18.34
C GLY A 66 -8.15 5.28 17.75
N ASP A 67 -7.17 4.40 17.93
CA ASP A 67 -5.83 4.56 17.33
C ASP A 67 -5.91 4.39 15.80
N PHE A 68 -6.73 3.44 15.35
CA PHE A 68 -7.02 3.25 13.93
C PHE A 68 -7.70 4.48 13.34
N GLU A 69 -8.77 4.97 13.97
CA GLU A 69 -9.50 6.18 13.55
C GLU A 69 -8.56 7.39 13.44
N TYR A 70 -7.77 7.64 14.47
CA TYR A 70 -6.81 8.75 14.48
C TYR A 70 -5.80 8.64 13.34
N SER A 71 -5.23 7.46 13.14
CA SER A 71 -4.22 7.21 12.11
C SER A 71 -4.80 7.30 10.70
N ALA A 72 -6.01 6.78 10.51
CA ALA A 72 -6.75 6.87 9.25
C ALA A 72 -7.12 8.32 8.91
N TRP A 73 -7.61 9.09 9.90
CA TRP A 73 -7.86 10.53 9.73
C TRP A 73 -6.60 11.28 9.36
N LYS A 74 -5.49 11.00 10.02
CA LYS A 74 -4.20 11.62 9.70
C LYS A 74 -3.76 11.31 8.28
N MET A 75 -3.91 10.07 7.81
CA MET A 75 -3.61 9.68 6.44
C MET A 75 -4.49 10.47 5.46
N LEU A 76 -5.81 10.41 5.63
CA LEU A 76 -6.79 11.02 4.72
C LEU A 76 -6.65 12.55 4.65
N LYS A 77 -6.46 13.23 5.79
CA LYS A 77 -6.30 14.69 5.83
C LYS A 77 -5.00 15.18 5.19
N ASN A 78 -3.97 14.35 5.17
CA ASN A 78 -2.67 14.70 4.60
C ASN A 78 -2.58 14.48 3.09
N GLU A 79 -3.55 13.80 2.49
CA GLU A 79 -3.59 13.62 1.05
C GLU A 79 -3.74 14.96 0.32
N ASP A 80 -2.96 15.17 -0.73
CA ASP A 80 -2.86 16.44 -1.44
C ASP A 80 -4.22 16.91 -1.99
N TYR A 81 -4.99 15.98 -2.52
CA TYR A 81 -6.25 16.25 -3.21
C TYR A 81 -7.47 15.73 -2.47
N ALA A 82 -7.38 15.44 -1.18
CA ALA A 82 -8.56 15.01 -0.42
C ALA A 82 -9.61 16.14 -0.36
N PRO A 83 -10.91 15.78 -0.35
CA PRO A 83 -12.00 16.74 -0.22
C PRO A 83 -11.89 17.59 1.06
N VAL A 84 -12.26 18.87 0.98
CA VAL A 84 -12.24 19.77 2.15
C VAL A 84 -13.19 19.30 3.24
N ASN A 85 -14.33 18.72 2.86
CA ASN A 85 -15.37 18.22 3.76
C ASN A 85 -15.23 16.73 4.11
N ILE A 86 -14.03 16.17 4.01
CA ILE A 86 -13.76 14.73 4.19
C ILE A 86 -14.31 14.17 5.52
N SER A 87 -14.30 14.98 6.60
CA SER A 87 -14.82 14.58 7.90
C SER A 87 -16.34 14.31 7.92
N ARG A 88 -17.07 14.86 6.94
CA ARG A 88 -18.52 14.62 6.78
C ARG A 88 -18.83 13.47 5.83
N LEU A 89 -17.83 13.00 5.08
CA LEU A 89 -18.00 11.98 4.05
C LEU A 89 -17.69 10.57 4.57
N ILE A 90 -16.93 10.46 5.66
CA ILE A 90 -16.46 9.20 6.21
C ILE A 90 -16.92 9.07 7.66
N SER A 91 -17.54 7.92 7.98
CA SER A 91 -17.84 7.50 9.35
C SER A 91 -17.00 6.27 9.69
N PHE A 92 -16.41 6.27 10.88
CA PHE A 92 -15.63 5.14 11.40
C PHE A 92 -16.45 4.12 12.20
N GLU A 93 -17.78 4.34 12.33
CA GLU A 93 -18.68 3.41 13.04
C GLU A 93 -18.64 1.98 12.50
N GLY A 94 -18.27 1.82 11.22
CA GLY A 94 -18.11 0.54 10.56
C GLY A 94 -16.75 -0.12 10.71
N ALA A 95 -15.81 0.50 11.44
CA ALA A 95 -14.47 -0.07 11.65
C ALA A 95 -14.57 -1.40 12.41
N LYS A 96 -13.90 -2.44 11.91
CA LYS A 96 -13.87 -3.77 12.49
C LYS A 96 -12.45 -4.27 12.65
N GLY A 97 -12.17 -4.87 13.79
CA GLY A 97 -10.98 -5.68 13.99
C GLY A 97 -11.22 -7.08 13.42
N VAL A 98 -10.32 -7.53 12.57
CA VAL A 98 -10.39 -8.83 11.92
C VAL A 98 -9.07 -9.58 12.11
N TYR A 99 -9.15 -10.82 12.57
CA TYR A 99 -8.01 -11.71 12.56
C TYR A 99 -7.89 -12.41 11.21
N LEU A 100 -6.77 -12.21 10.55
CA LEU A 100 -6.45 -12.85 9.29
C LEU A 100 -5.62 -14.11 9.52
N PRO A 101 -5.98 -15.25 8.90
CA PRO A 101 -5.15 -16.44 8.90
C PRO A 101 -3.96 -16.21 7.98
N VAL A 102 -2.76 -16.32 8.52
CA VAL A 102 -1.53 -16.13 7.76
C VAL A 102 -0.52 -17.23 8.07
N TYR A 103 0.36 -17.50 7.10
CA TYR A 103 1.58 -18.26 7.33
C TYR A 103 2.76 -17.31 7.41
N VAL A 104 3.60 -17.54 8.39
CA VAL A 104 4.91 -16.91 8.52
C VAL A 104 5.96 -17.89 8.04
N TYR A 105 6.79 -17.42 7.13
CA TYR A 105 7.92 -18.19 6.61
C TYR A 105 9.21 -17.51 6.98
N GLU A 106 10.12 -18.28 7.52
CA GLU A 106 11.46 -17.84 7.90
C GLU A 106 12.51 -18.72 7.24
N GLY A 107 13.63 -18.14 6.88
CA GLY A 107 14.71 -18.86 6.24
C GLY A 107 15.83 -17.95 5.78
N ASN A 108 16.71 -18.48 4.97
CA ASN A 108 17.83 -17.76 4.38
C ASN A 108 17.61 -17.60 2.87
N TYR A 109 18.19 -16.56 2.29
CA TYR A 109 18.18 -16.36 0.86
C TYR A 109 19.55 -16.04 0.30
N ASP A 110 19.77 -16.49 -0.92
CA ASP A 110 20.85 -16.08 -1.81
C ASP A 110 20.24 -15.28 -2.96
N CYS A 111 20.76 -14.09 -3.23
CA CYS A 111 20.31 -13.25 -4.33
C CYS A 111 21.48 -12.82 -5.21
N ALA A 112 21.42 -13.17 -6.48
CA ALA A 112 22.27 -12.55 -7.50
C ALA A 112 21.50 -11.40 -8.15
N TRP A 113 22.11 -10.21 -8.19
CA TRP A 113 21.46 -9.04 -8.74
C TRP A 113 22.32 -8.28 -9.74
N SER A 114 21.68 -7.57 -10.65
CA SER A 114 22.30 -6.66 -11.59
C SER A 114 21.46 -5.38 -11.74
N CYS A 115 22.13 -4.26 -11.91
CA CYS A 115 21.45 -2.97 -12.14
C CYS A 115 22.37 -1.99 -12.89
N LYS A 116 21.78 -0.90 -13.37
CA LYS A 116 22.52 0.23 -13.91
C LYS A 116 22.51 1.38 -12.89
N ILE A 117 23.67 1.82 -12.44
CA ILE A 117 23.84 2.93 -11.51
C ILE A 117 24.33 4.16 -12.29
N LYS A 118 23.69 5.30 -12.03
CA LYS A 118 24.10 6.58 -12.59
C LYS A 118 25.47 6.96 -12.05
N GLN A 119 26.41 7.19 -12.94
CA GLN A 119 27.70 7.78 -12.56
C GLN A 119 27.53 9.30 -12.42
N ASN A 120 28.05 9.88 -11.33
CA ASN A 120 28.24 11.32 -11.25
C ASN A 120 29.28 11.69 -12.32
N SER A 121 28.85 12.36 -13.38
CA SER A 121 29.77 12.87 -14.39
C SER A 121 30.71 13.86 -13.70
N THR A 122 31.99 13.51 -13.62
CA THR A 122 33.04 14.47 -13.41
C THR A 122 32.96 15.49 -14.55
N THR A 123 32.87 16.75 -14.17
CA THR A 123 32.78 17.93 -15.03
C THR A 123 33.90 17.93 -16.06
N ASP A 124 33.57 17.51 -17.27
CA ASP A 124 34.32 17.95 -18.44
C ASP A 124 33.49 19.02 -19.16
N THR A 125 34.14 20.09 -19.49
CA THR A 125 33.69 21.42 -19.91
C THR A 125 33.06 21.43 -21.30
N GLU A 126 32.10 20.50 -21.62
CA GLU A 126 31.33 20.64 -22.85
C GLU A 126 29.88 20.18 -22.71
N LYS A 127 28.99 21.00 -23.20
CA LYS A 127 27.54 21.12 -23.14
C LYS A 127 26.68 19.88 -23.57
N ASN A 128 27.03 18.66 -23.16
CA ASN A 128 26.16 17.53 -23.38
C ASN A 128 26.34 16.53 -22.21
N THR A 129 25.67 16.75 -21.10
CA THR A 129 25.58 15.76 -20.02
C THR A 129 24.71 14.58 -20.46
N LYS A 130 25.30 13.64 -21.21
CA LYS A 130 24.72 12.32 -21.37
C LYS A 130 24.79 11.65 -20.00
N GLU A 131 23.62 11.30 -19.45
CA GLU A 131 23.56 10.45 -18.25
C GLU A 131 24.28 9.14 -18.55
N VAL A 132 25.40 8.91 -17.90
CA VAL A 132 26.18 7.69 -18.06
C VAL A 132 25.79 6.71 -16.96
N TYR A 133 25.32 5.55 -17.34
CA TYR A 133 24.98 4.45 -16.42
C TYR A 133 26.03 3.35 -16.54
N ARG A 134 26.53 2.89 -15.41
CA ARG A 134 27.42 1.73 -15.33
C ARG A 134 26.64 0.50 -14.87
N LEU A 135 26.85 -0.61 -15.56
CA LEU A 135 26.35 -1.92 -15.12
C LEU A 135 27.10 -2.33 -13.85
N GLN A 136 26.34 -2.68 -12.81
CA GLN A 136 26.86 -3.24 -11.57
C GLN A 136 26.14 -4.55 -11.27
N ASN A 137 26.90 -5.55 -10.88
CA ASN A 137 26.41 -6.84 -10.45
C ASN A 137 26.86 -7.11 -9.02
N GLY A 138 26.11 -7.90 -8.30
CA GLY A 138 26.46 -8.28 -6.94
C GLY A 138 25.69 -9.51 -6.47
N VAL A 139 26.06 -9.95 -5.30
CA VAL A 139 25.38 -11.02 -4.57
C VAL A 139 25.05 -10.49 -3.19
N SER A 140 23.84 -10.73 -2.72
CA SER A 140 23.44 -10.49 -1.34
C SER A 140 22.87 -11.78 -0.75
N LYS A 141 23.14 -11.97 0.54
CA LYS A 141 22.66 -13.11 1.33
C LYS A 141 22.09 -12.56 2.63
N GLY A 142 21.13 -13.24 3.17
CA GLY A 142 20.53 -12.82 4.44
C GLY A 142 19.41 -13.73 4.88
N ASP A 143 18.85 -13.39 6.02
CA ASP A 143 17.68 -14.03 6.56
C ASP A 143 16.41 -13.33 6.09
N TYR A 144 15.34 -14.08 6.00
CA TYR A 144 14.03 -13.51 5.71
C TYR A 144 12.99 -13.98 6.72
N SER A 145 12.02 -13.10 6.95
CA SER A 145 10.75 -13.41 7.59
C SER A 145 9.65 -12.72 6.80
N ILE A 146 8.76 -13.50 6.21
CA ILE A 146 7.66 -13.00 5.38
C ILE A 146 6.33 -13.54 5.86
N ILE A 147 5.27 -12.74 5.64
CA ILE A 147 3.89 -13.09 5.97
C ILE A 147 3.09 -13.26 4.68
N CYS A 148 2.40 -14.38 4.56
CA CYS A 148 1.52 -14.67 3.43
C CYS A 148 0.13 -15.05 3.92
N ALA A 149 -0.92 -14.55 3.25
CA ALA A 149 -2.30 -14.87 3.61
C ALA A 149 -2.61 -16.35 3.35
N ALA A 150 -3.08 -17.06 4.36
CA ALA A 150 -3.54 -18.45 4.29
C ALA A 150 -5.01 -18.56 3.85
N TYR A 151 -5.49 -17.57 3.13
CA TYR A 151 -6.87 -17.44 2.70
C TYR A 151 -6.97 -16.89 1.29
N GLU A 152 -7.93 -17.41 0.53
CA GLU A 152 -8.35 -16.87 -0.76
C GLU A 152 -9.88 -16.79 -0.79
N GLY A 153 -10.39 -15.62 -1.13
CA GLY A 153 -11.81 -15.34 -1.19
C GLY A 153 -12.07 -13.87 -1.53
N VAL A 154 -13.33 -13.53 -1.65
CA VAL A 154 -13.77 -12.16 -1.94
C VAL A 154 -13.40 -11.17 -0.83
N GLU A 155 -13.19 -11.69 0.39
CA GLU A 155 -12.79 -10.92 1.57
C GLU A 155 -11.35 -10.44 1.47
N LEU A 156 -10.48 -11.22 0.84
CA LEU A 156 -9.09 -10.85 0.57
C LEU A 156 -9.01 -10.17 -0.79
N ASN A 157 -9.50 -8.93 -0.86
CA ASN A 157 -9.35 -8.14 -2.07
C ASN A 157 -7.85 -7.88 -2.38
N LYS A 158 -7.58 -7.44 -3.59
CA LYS A 158 -6.20 -7.20 -4.05
C LYS A 158 -5.43 -6.24 -3.12
N GLU A 159 -6.08 -5.20 -2.63
CA GLU A 159 -5.46 -4.18 -1.76
C GLU A 159 -5.09 -4.76 -0.40
N LEU A 160 -5.98 -5.55 0.21
CA LEU A 160 -5.70 -6.24 1.46
C LEU A 160 -4.60 -7.30 1.27
N ALA A 161 -4.63 -8.06 0.18
CA ALA A 161 -3.58 -9.03 -0.13
C ALA A 161 -2.20 -8.37 -0.29
N GLU A 162 -2.14 -7.23 -0.95
CA GLU A 162 -0.91 -6.43 -1.07
C GLU A 162 -0.48 -5.86 0.29
N TYR A 163 -1.44 -5.45 1.12
CA TYR A 163 -1.15 -4.96 2.47
C TYR A 163 -0.56 -6.05 3.36
N VAL A 164 -1.15 -7.24 3.38
CA VAL A 164 -0.67 -8.39 4.17
C VAL A 164 0.81 -8.69 3.89
N ARG A 165 1.24 -8.63 2.63
CA ARG A 165 2.64 -8.84 2.23
C ARG A 165 3.62 -7.79 2.76
N THR A 166 3.12 -6.68 3.28
CA THR A 166 3.95 -5.63 3.87
C THR A 166 3.97 -5.66 5.39
N LEU A 167 3.20 -6.56 5.99
CA LEU A 167 3.16 -6.74 7.43
C LEU A 167 4.47 -7.36 7.92
N ASN A 168 4.87 -6.93 9.11
CA ASN A 168 6.02 -7.47 9.82
C ASN A 168 5.55 -7.94 11.19
N TYR A 169 6.07 -9.05 11.65
CA TYR A 169 5.83 -9.51 13.00
C TYR A 169 7.16 -9.62 13.75
N ARG A 170 7.09 -9.68 15.08
CA ARG A 170 8.21 -10.05 15.93
C ARG A 170 7.84 -11.31 16.67
N TYR A 171 8.80 -12.19 16.85
CA TYR A 171 8.58 -13.42 17.59
C TYR A 171 8.03 -13.16 19.01
N ASP A 172 8.47 -12.08 19.64
CA ASP A 172 8.03 -11.65 20.98
C ASP A 172 6.56 -11.19 21.02
N ASP A 173 5.91 -10.98 19.87
CA ASP A 173 4.50 -10.63 19.80
C ASP A 173 3.58 -11.85 19.84
N LEU A 174 4.13 -13.02 19.56
CA LEU A 174 3.36 -14.25 19.54
C LEU A 174 3.01 -14.66 20.97
N LYS A 175 1.76 -15.05 21.14
CA LYS A 175 1.29 -15.72 22.35
C LYS A 175 0.50 -16.97 21.99
N PRO A 176 0.38 -17.95 22.90
CA PRO A 176 -0.51 -19.07 22.72
C PRO A 176 -1.93 -18.60 22.40
N PHE A 177 -2.56 -19.20 21.41
CA PHE A 177 -3.93 -18.89 21.05
C PHE A 177 -4.91 -19.39 22.12
N LEU A 178 -5.83 -18.54 22.52
CA LEU A 178 -6.96 -18.90 23.37
C LEU A 178 -8.27 -18.46 22.67
N PRO A 179 -9.37 -19.24 22.72
CA PRO A 179 -10.63 -18.88 22.09
C PRO A 179 -11.12 -17.48 22.45
N GLN A 180 -10.89 -17.06 23.69
CA GLN A 180 -11.25 -15.71 24.18
C GLN A 180 -10.54 -14.57 23.47
N ASP A 181 -9.43 -14.82 22.74
CA ASP A 181 -8.72 -13.80 21.99
C ASP A 181 -9.55 -13.30 20.79
N LEU A 182 -10.50 -14.11 20.33
CA LEU A 182 -11.43 -13.75 19.27
C LEU A 182 -12.70 -13.03 19.78
N ASN A 183 -12.84 -12.84 21.10
CA ASN A 183 -13.96 -12.07 21.66
C ASN A 183 -13.91 -10.65 21.10
N ASN A 184 -15.05 -10.14 20.62
CA ASN A 184 -15.21 -8.81 20.06
C ASN A 184 -14.53 -8.56 18.71
N TYR A 185 -13.92 -9.58 18.11
CA TYR A 185 -13.28 -9.49 16.80
C TYR A 185 -13.94 -10.47 15.82
N LEU A 186 -13.89 -10.11 14.55
CA LEU A 186 -14.19 -11.06 13.48
C LEU A 186 -12.90 -11.84 13.14
N PHE A 187 -13.06 -12.99 12.53
CA PHE A 187 -11.91 -13.75 12.04
C PHE A 187 -12.22 -14.46 10.73
N MET A 188 -11.20 -14.75 9.97
CA MET A 188 -11.27 -15.54 8.75
C MET A 188 -10.73 -16.94 9.03
N VAL A 189 -11.35 -17.95 8.44
CA VAL A 189 -10.88 -19.32 8.55
C VAL A 189 -9.95 -19.61 7.37
N ARG A 190 -8.79 -20.21 7.62
CA ARG A 190 -7.88 -20.59 6.54
C ARG A 190 -8.55 -21.55 5.57
N ASN A 191 -8.30 -21.38 4.28
CA ASN A 191 -8.75 -22.29 3.23
C ASN A 191 -7.61 -22.71 2.30
N ARG A 192 -6.37 -22.35 2.67
CA ARG A 192 -5.14 -22.78 2.01
C ARG A 192 -4.19 -23.39 3.01
N ASP A 193 -3.53 -24.45 2.59
CA ASP A 193 -2.43 -25.06 3.35
C ASP A 193 -1.12 -24.27 3.14
N ASP A 194 -0.09 -24.68 3.85
CA ASP A 194 1.24 -24.10 3.80
C ASP A 194 1.82 -24.10 2.37
N LEU A 195 1.83 -25.24 1.71
CA LEU A 195 2.42 -25.40 0.38
C LEU A 195 1.68 -24.59 -0.70
N GLN A 196 0.34 -24.56 -0.64
CA GLN A 196 -0.48 -23.77 -1.54
C GLN A 196 -0.21 -22.27 -1.34
N THR A 197 -0.08 -21.83 -0.09
CA THR A 197 0.20 -20.44 0.26
C THR A 197 1.58 -20.01 -0.23
N TRP A 198 2.62 -20.84 -0.01
CA TRP A 198 3.95 -20.55 -0.50
C TRP A 198 3.99 -20.42 -2.02
N ARG A 199 3.45 -21.40 -2.75
CA ARG A 199 3.43 -21.39 -4.23
C ARG A 199 2.73 -20.16 -4.82
N GLN A 200 1.70 -19.66 -4.13
CA GLN A 200 0.95 -18.50 -4.63
C GLN A 200 1.61 -17.18 -4.29
N TRP A 201 2.18 -17.04 -3.09
CA TRP A 201 2.60 -15.76 -2.54
C TRP A 201 4.04 -15.70 -2.07
N GLY A 202 4.62 -16.84 -1.68
CA GLY A 202 5.92 -16.90 -0.99
C GLY A 202 7.05 -16.37 -1.85
N ASP A 203 7.23 -16.92 -3.05
CA ASP A 203 8.31 -16.51 -3.94
C ASP A 203 8.23 -15.02 -4.32
N ASP A 204 7.04 -14.54 -4.67
CA ASP A 204 6.84 -13.12 -5.02
C ASP A 204 7.09 -12.19 -3.84
N THR A 205 6.64 -12.58 -2.64
CA THR A 205 6.82 -11.78 -1.43
C THR A 205 8.29 -11.71 -1.04
N LEU A 206 8.99 -12.85 -1.09
CA LEU A 206 10.44 -12.93 -0.84
C LEU A 206 11.22 -12.09 -1.86
N ASN A 207 10.95 -12.25 -3.16
CA ASN A 207 11.59 -11.47 -4.22
C ASN A 207 11.42 -9.95 -3.99
N ASN A 208 10.21 -9.51 -3.67
CA ASN A 208 9.91 -8.10 -3.42
C ASN A 208 10.64 -7.57 -2.17
N MET A 209 10.69 -8.35 -1.09
CA MET A 209 11.42 -8.00 0.13
C MET A 209 12.92 -7.86 -0.15
N VAL A 210 13.52 -8.85 -0.81
CA VAL A 210 14.97 -8.85 -1.12
C VAL A 210 15.32 -7.71 -2.07
N MET A 211 14.51 -7.49 -3.12
CA MET A 211 14.69 -6.37 -4.04
C MET A 211 14.67 -5.02 -3.29
N LYS A 212 13.69 -4.81 -2.43
CA LYS A 212 13.56 -3.58 -1.64
C LYS A 212 14.76 -3.38 -0.72
N ASN A 213 15.18 -4.42 -0.01
CA ASN A 213 16.33 -4.36 0.92
C ASN A 213 17.64 -4.08 0.16
N THR A 214 17.84 -4.71 -1.01
CA THR A 214 19.02 -4.48 -1.84
C THR A 214 19.05 -3.05 -2.37
N LEU A 215 17.92 -2.51 -2.82
CA LEU A 215 17.83 -1.11 -3.28
C LEU A 215 18.11 -0.10 -2.15
N ILE A 216 17.64 -0.38 -0.93
CA ILE A 216 17.94 0.45 0.25
C ILE A 216 19.44 0.46 0.55
N GLN A 217 20.12 -0.71 0.46
CA GLN A 217 21.56 -0.81 0.68
C GLN A 217 22.39 -0.05 -0.36
N MET A 218 21.87 0.15 -1.57
CA MET A 218 22.53 0.90 -2.64
C MET A 218 22.56 2.42 -2.43
N GLN A 219 22.04 2.92 -1.32
CA GLN A 219 22.05 4.31 -0.82
C GLN A 219 22.10 5.39 -1.90
N ASN A 220 20.96 6.06 -2.14
CA ASN A 220 20.85 7.30 -2.94
C ASN A 220 21.40 7.27 -4.40
N ASN A 221 21.81 6.13 -4.91
CA ASN A 221 22.16 5.99 -6.31
C ASN A 221 20.88 5.92 -7.15
N GLU A 222 20.85 6.68 -8.23
CA GLU A 222 19.79 6.53 -9.24
C GLU A 222 19.98 5.20 -9.95
N VAL A 223 19.13 4.20 -9.60
CA VAL A 223 19.21 2.83 -10.11
C VAL A 223 18.18 2.63 -11.20
N LYS A 224 18.62 2.05 -12.34
CA LYS A 224 17.75 1.62 -13.45
C LYS A 224 17.96 0.15 -13.76
N ASP A 225 16.95 -0.46 -14.38
CA ASP A 225 17.01 -1.85 -14.89
C ASP A 225 17.44 -2.87 -13.81
N PHE A 226 16.95 -2.70 -12.57
CA PHE A 226 17.26 -3.64 -11.49
C PHE A 226 16.64 -5.02 -11.80
N LYS A 227 17.50 -6.06 -11.75
CA LYS A 227 17.10 -7.45 -11.88
C LYS A 227 17.69 -8.23 -10.73
N CYS A 228 16.92 -9.13 -10.14
CA CYS A 228 17.41 -10.07 -9.14
C CYS A 228 16.90 -11.49 -9.42
N SER A 229 17.69 -12.45 -9.02
CA SER A 229 17.31 -13.86 -8.96
C SER A 229 17.52 -14.30 -7.52
N VAL A 230 16.43 -14.54 -6.82
CA VAL A 230 16.44 -14.95 -5.41
C VAL A 230 16.24 -16.46 -5.35
N THR A 231 17.04 -17.11 -4.54
CA THR A 231 16.91 -18.54 -4.21
C THR A 231 16.75 -18.65 -2.71
N SER A 232 15.63 -19.22 -2.26
CA SER A 232 15.45 -19.57 -0.86
C SER A 232 16.27 -20.80 -0.53
N THR A 233 17.07 -20.72 0.53
CA THR A 233 17.83 -21.84 1.07
C THR A 233 17.29 -22.18 2.46
N GLY A 234 16.65 -23.34 2.58
CA GLY A 234 16.05 -23.79 3.85
C GLY A 234 14.72 -23.10 4.15
N THR A 235 13.70 -23.41 3.38
CA THR A 235 12.32 -23.06 3.75
C THR A 235 11.92 -23.82 5.01
N SER A 236 11.61 -23.08 6.07
CA SER A 236 10.87 -23.63 7.19
C SER A 236 9.44 -23.97 6.73
N GLU A 237 8.83 -24.99 7.33
CA GLU A 237 7.38 -25.13 7.24
C GLU A 237 6.75 -23.82 7.72
N GLY A 238 5.73 -23.31 7.00
CA GLY A 238 5.06 -22.09 7.36
C GLY A 238 4.35 -22.23 8.73
N ILE A 239 4.59 -21.29 9.62
CA ILE A 239 3.92 -21.27 10.93
C ILE A 239 2.56 -20.60 10.74
N PHE A 240 1.49 -21.34 10.99
CA PHE A 240 0.13 -20.80 10.94
C PHE A 240 -0.17 -19.97 12.18
N ILE A 241 -0.53 -18.70 11.97
CA ILE A 241 -0.90 -17.76 13.04
C ILE A 241 -2.14 -16.94 12.65
N TYR A 242 -2.78 -16.34 13.65
CA TYR A 242 -3.72 -15.24 13.44
C TYR A 242 -3.01 -13.89 13.59
N TYR A 243 -3.21 -13.03 12.58
CA TYR A 243 -2.65 -11.68 12.55
C TYR A 243 -3.76 -10.61 12.61
N PRO A 244 -3.66 -9.60 13.48
CA PRO A 244 -4.71 -8.61 13.71
C PRO A 244 -4.67 -7.50 12.66
N VAL A 245 -5.81 -7.17 12.05
CA VAL A 245 -5.95 -6.05 11.11
C VAL A 245 -7.23 -5.27 11.39
N TRP A 246 -7.12 -3.97 11.54
CA TRP A 246 -8.26 -3.07 11.49
C TRP A 246 -8.67 -2.82 10.05
N MET A 247 -9.98 -2.84 9.78
CA MET A 247 -10.56 -2.66 8.46
C MET A 247 -11.71 -1.68 8.52
N LEU A 248 -11.76 -0.76 7.56
CA LEU A 248 -12.89 0.13 7.31
C LEU A 248 -13.16 0.16 5.82
N ASN A 249 -14.41 -0.02 5.45
CA ASN A 249 -14.89 0.24 4.11
C ASN A 249 -15.84 1.44 4.17
N TYR A 250 -15.67 2.36 3.23
CA TYR A 250 -16.55 3.50 3.09
C TYR A 250 -16.83 3.77 1.61
N GLN A 251 -17.96 4.38 1.34
CA GLN A 251 -18.38 4.73 -0.01
C GLN A 251 -18.16 6.22 -0.25
N TYR A 252 -17.50 6.55 -1.37
CA TYR A 252 -17.30 7.90 -1.83
C TYR A 252 -17.44 7.95 -3.34
N ASP A 253 -18.25 8.91 -3.85
CA ASP A 253 -18.51 9.11 -5.29
C ASP A 253 -18.93 7.81 -6.02
N SER A 254 -19.78 7.01 -5.35
CA SER A 254 -20.25 5.68 -5.79
C SER A 254 -19.17 4.59 -5.87
N GLU A 255 -17.94 4.88 -5.50
CA GLU A 255 -16.86 3.91 -5.40
C GLU A 255 -16.67 3.42 -3.96
N LEU A 256 -16.29 2.15 -3.83
CA LEU A 256 -15.97 1.55 -2.55
C LEU A 256 -14.47 1.74 -2.27
N HIS A 257 -14.18 2.34 -1.13
CA HIS A 257 -12.83 2.58 -0.66
C HIS A 257 -12.54 1.78 0.60
N HIS A 258 -11.26 1.42 0.76
CA HIS A 258 -10.80 0.60 1.88
C HIS A 258 -9.69 1.30 2.65
N ILE A 259 -9.71 1.15 3.98
CA ILE A 259 -8.61 1.56 4.86
C ILE A 259 -8.26 0.36 5.73
N PHE A 260 -6.97 0.05 5.83
CA PHE A 260 -6.42 -1.02 6.64
C PHE A 260 -5.36 -0.47 7.58
N MET A 261 -5.29 -1.02 8.78
CA MET A 261 -4.21 -0.78 9.72
C MET A 261 -3.84 -2.07 10.42
N ASP A 262 -2.55 -2.29 10.56
CA ASP A 262 -1.98 -3.32 11.39
C ASP A 262 -2.46 -3.16 12.85
N GLY A 263 -3.07 -4.19 13.39
CA GLY A 263 -3.56 -4.21 14.77
C GLY A 263 -2.45 -4.09 15.82
N THR A 264 -1.18 -4.29 15.44
CA THR A 264 -0.02 -4.01 16.31
C THR A 264 0.42 -2.55 16.27
N GLY A 265 -0.05 -1.78 15.28
CA GLY A 265 0.28 -0.36 15.08
C GLY A 265 1.63 -0.08 14.42
N ARG A 266 2.40 -1.10 14.03
CA ARG A 266 3.77 -0.93 13.51
C ARG A 266 3.84 -0.59 12.03
N ASN A 267 2.97 -1.20 11.21
CA ASN A 267 3.03 -1.08 9.76
C ASN A 267 2.25 0.12 9.20
N GLY A 268 1.67 0.92 10.09
CA GLY A 268 0.92 2.10 9.73
C GLY A 268 -0.41 1.81 9.01
N VAL A 269 -1.05 2.87 8.55
CA VAL A 269 -2.32 2.82 7.83
C VAL A 269 -2.07 2.81 6.34
N ARG A 270 -2.82 2.00 5.62
CA ARG A 270 -2.95 2.04 4.15
C ARG A 270 -4.40 2.07 3.74
N GLY A 271 -4.66 2.67 2.60
CA GLY A 271 -6.02 2.71 2.06
C GLY A 271 -6.06 3.45 0.74
N THR A 272 -7.21 3.38 0.12
CA THR A 272 -7.52 4.14 -1.08
C THR A 272 -7.63 5.61 -0.71
N THR A 273 -7.02 6.47 -1.50
CA THR A 273 -7.04 7.92 -1.28
C THR A 273 -8.24 8.54 -1.97
N LEU A 274 -8.95 9.40 -1.25
CA LEU A 274 -10.02 10.20 -1.83
C LEU A 274 -9.44 11.33 -2.66
N ILE A 275 -9.85 11.43 -3.91
CA ILE A 275 -9.40 12.49 -4.81
C ILE A 275 -10.59 13.40 -5.15
N ASP A 276 -10.53 14.65 -4.71
CA ASP A 276 -11.39 15.71 -5.24
C ASP A 276 -10.84 16.13 -6.62
N HIS A 277 -11.51 15.67 -7.66
CA HIS A 277 -11.15 15.95 -9.05
C HIS A 277 -11.19 17.45 -9.36
N THR A 278 -12.05 18.23 -8.71
CA THR A 278 -12.14 19.68 -8.92
C THR A 278 -10.97 20.41 -8.30
N LEU A 279 -10.56 20.00 -7.09
CA LEU A 279 -9.37 20.50 -6.42
C LEU A 279 -8.10 20.14 -7.20
N LYS A 280 -8.00 18.89 -7.67
CA LYS A 280 -6.90 18.42 -8.50
C LYS A 280 -6.80 19.21 -9.80
N ALA A 281 -7.91 19.35 -10.53
CA ALA A 281 -7.95 20.14 -11.78
C ALA A 281 -7.54 21.60 -11.54
N LYS A 282 -7.99 22.23 -10.46
CA LYS A 282 -7.59 23.57 -10.07
C LYS A 282 -6.10 23.67 -9.78
N ALA A 283 -5.53 22.73 -9.03
CA ALA A 283 -4.11 22.71 -8.67
C ALA A 283 -3.20 22.45 -9.88
N GLU A 284 -3.66 21.64 -10.84
CA GLU A 284 -2.89 21.23 -12.03
C GLU A 284 -3.09 22.16 -13.23
N LYS A 285 -4.06 23.06 -13.20
CA LYS A 285 -4.32 24.02 -14.30
C LYS A 285 -3.07 24.74 -14.82
N PRO A 286 -2.16 25.26 -13.98
CA PRO A 286 -0.94 25.90 -14.48
C PRO A 286 -0.01 24.95 -15.24
N PHE A 287 -0.01 23.66 -14.92
CA PHE A 287 0.82 22.66 -15.62
C PHE A 287 0.30 22.35 -17.01
N ILE A 288 -1.02 22.42 -17.23
CA ILE A 288 -1.61 22.31 -18.57
C ILE A 288 -1.12 23.47 -19.44
N ILE A 289 -1.17 24.69 -18.92
CA ILE A 289 -0.66 25.88 -19.60
C ILE A 289 0.85 25.74 -19.89
N LEU A 290 1.62 25.19 -18.94
CA LEU A 290 3.05 24.95 -19.12
C LEU A 290 3.36 24.03 -20.31
N ARG A 291 2.51 22.99 -20.56
CA ARG A 291 2.66 22.13 -21.74
C ARG A 291 2.52 22.94 -23.04
N TYR A 292 1.56 23.85 -23.13
CA TYR A 292 1.42 24.72 -24.31
C TYR A 292 2.62 25.66 -24.47
N ILE A 293 3.07 26.28 -23.37
CA ILE A 293 4.27 27.12 -23.38
C ILE A 293 5.48 26.34 -23.89
N SER A 294 5.65 25.07 -23.45
CA SER A 294 6.80 24.25 -23.88
C SER A 294 6.78 23.95 -25.38
N VAL A 295 5.60 23.71 -25.97
CA VAL A 295 5.45 23.51 -27.43
C VAL A 295 5.80 24.79 -28.18
N VAL A 296 5.24 25.92 -27.75
CA VAL A 296 5.48 27.23 -28.36
C VAL A 296 6.96 27.62 -28.25
N ALA A 297 7.60 27.30 -27.11
CA ALA A 297 9.02 27.61 -26.87
C ALA A 297 9.98 26.84 -27.81
N VAL A 298 9.53 25.74 -28.40
CA VAL A 298 10.30 24.98 -29.38
C VAL A 298 9.95 25.39 -30.81
N VAL A 299 8.65 25.49 -31.11
CA VAL A 299 8.16 25.71 -32.47
C VAL A 299 8.54 27.10 -33.01
N ILE A 300 8.37 28.17 -32.21
CA ILE A 300 8.67 29.54 -32.69
C ILE A 300 10.15 29.72 -33.03
N PRO A 301 11.13 29.37 -32.15
CA PRO A 301 12.54 29.50 -32.53
C PRO A 301 12.93 28.67 -33.74
N PHE A 302 12.32 27.47 -33.88
CA PHE A 302 12.55 26.59 -35.01
C PHE A 302 12.09 27.24 -36.34
N LEU A 303 10.90 27.83 -36.38
CA LEU A 303 10.39 28.55 -37.55
C LEU A 303 11.28 29.76 -37.91
N ILE A 304 11.75 30.52 -36.92
CA ILE A 304 12.67 31.64 -37.13
C ILE A 304 14.02 31.17 -37.72
N LEU A 305 14.50 29.99 -37.24
CA LEU A 305 15.72 29.38 -37.76
C LEU A 305 15.58 28.99 -39.23
N LEU A 306 14.44 28.37 -39.60
CA LEU A 306 14.14 28.02 -40.99
C LEU A 306 14.04 29.23 -41.91
N ALA A 307 13.65 30.37 -41.40
CA ALA A 307 13.65 31.64 -42.12
C ALA A 307 15.07 32.28 -42.29
N GLY A 308 16.12 31.60 -41.83
CA GLY A 308 17.50 32.04 -41.97
C GLY A 308 17.98 33.06 -40.90
N TRP A 309 17.15 33.37 -39.90
CA TRP A 309 17.43 34.39 -38.90
C TRP A 309 18.03 33.78 -37.61
N TYR A 310 19.19 33.14 -37.73
CA TYR A 310 19.78 32.33 -36.63
C TYR A 310 20.08 33.14 -35.37
N LYS A 311 20.56 34.39 -35.46
CA LYS A 311 20.84 35.25 -34.27
C LYS A 311 19.56 35.58 -33.51
N THR A 312 18.48 35.90 -34.23
CA THR A 312 17.16 36.17 -33.65
C THR A 312 16.59 34.91 -32.99
N SER A 313 16.75 33.74 -33.62
CA SER A 313 16.32 32.44 -33.06
C SER A 313 16.97 32.16 -31.70
N ILE A 314 18.29 32.43 -31.54
CA ILE A 314 19.01 32.23 -30.28
C ILE A 314 18.44 33.13 -29.17
N ILE A 315 18.21 34.42 -29.49
CA ILE A 315 17.63 35.37 -28.51
C ILE A 315 16.23 34.91 -28.06
N VAL A 316 15.41 34.54 -29.04
CA VAL A 316 14.05 34.07 -28.75
C VAL A 316 14.07 32.79 -27.92
N LEU A 317 14.96 31.84 -28.21
CA LEU A 317 15.16 30.63 -27.39
C LEU A 317 15.52 30.96 -25.93
N PHE A 318 16.43 31.92 -25.73
CA PHE A 318 16.83 32.33 -24.39
C PHE A 318 15.66 32.96 -23.62
N VAL A 319 14.93 33.89 -24.25
CA VAL A 319 13.75 34.54 -23.64
C VAL A 319 12.66 33.53 -23.33
N MET A 320 12.35 32.64 -24.27
CA MET A 320 11.34 31.57 -24.05
C MET A 320 11.78 30.61 -22.95
N GLY A 321 13.09 30.31 -22.83
CA GLY A 321 13.64 29.53 -21.72
C GLY A 321 13.40 30.20 -20.37
N LEU A 322 13.65 31.49 -20.24
CA LEU A 322 13.39 32.25 -19.01
C LEU A 322 11.89 32.24 -18.65
N ILE A 323 11.02 32.45 -19.63
CA ILE A 323 9.56 32.37 -19.42
C ILE A 323 9.17 30.99 -18.97
N PHE A 324 9.65 29.93 -19.61
CA PHE A 324 9.36 28.55 -19.25
C PHE A 324 9.78 28.23 -17.80
N PHE A 325 11.01 28.57 -17.42
CA PHE A 325 11.50 28.35 -16.06
C PHE A 325 10.74 29.17 -15.02
N GLY A 326 10.46 30.43 -15.30
CA GLY A 326 9.67 31.30 -14.42
C GLY A 326 8.26 30.76 -14.23
N TYR A 327 7.61 30.34 -15.32
CA TYR A 327 6.26 29.77 -15.24
C TYR A 327 6.24 28.39 -14.56
N ARG A 328 7.29 27.57 -14.74
CA ARG A 328 7.44 26.28 -14.03
C ARG A 328 7.54 26.47 -12.52
N PHE A 329 8.28 27.50 -12.09
CA PHE A 329 8.37 27.88 -10.68
C PHE A 329 6.99 28.35 -10.16
N TYR A 330 6.32 29.23 -10.89
CA TYR A 330 4.97 29.70 -10.58
C TYR A 330 3.98 28.54 -10.47
N ALA A 331 3.97 27.60 -11.41
CA ALA A 331 3.07 26.45 -11.39
C ALA A 331 3.25 25.57 -10.14
N ARG A 332 4.52 25.32 -9.74
CA ARG A 332 4.81 24.58 -8.49
C ARG A 332 4.35 25.34 -7.25
N TRP A 333 4.64 26.63 -7.18
CA TRP A 333 4.21 27.49 -6.08
C TRP A 333 2.68 27.56 -5.98
N TYR A 334 1.99 27.72 -7.10
CA TYR A 334 0.52 27.76 -7.15
C TYR A 334 -0.09 26.44 -6.70
N LYS A 335 0.39 25.31 -7.21
CA LYS A 335 -0.03 23.98 -6.76
C LYS A 335 0.10 23.83 -5.25
N HIS A 336 1.29 24.13 -4.73
CA HIS A 336 1.56 24.07 -3.30
C HIS A 336 0.60 24.97 -2.49
N ARG A 337 0.37 26.18 -2.94
CA ARG A 337 -0.55 27.12 -2.28
C ARG A 337 -2.00 26.59 -2.24
N VAL A 338 -2.48 26.01 -3.33
CA VAL A 338 -3.84 25.43 -3.41
C VAL A 338 -3.97 24.25 -2.43
N ILE A 339 -2.99 23.36 -2.40
CA ILE A 339 -2.98 22.19 -1.51
C ILE A 339 -2.93 22.64 -0.04
N VAL A 340 -2.01 23.55 0.31
CA VAL A 340 -1.88 24.04 1.69
C VAL A 340 -3.17 24.74 2.15
N LYS A 341 -3.80 25.51 1.28
CA LYS A 341 -5.09 26.13 1.60
C LYS A 341 -6.17 25.09 1.89
N ALA A 342 -6.29 24.07 1.04
CA ALA A 342 -7.24 22.99 1.24
C ALA A 342 -6.97 22.18 2.52
N ARG A 343 -5.69 21.92 2.88
CA ARG A 343 -5.33 21.27 4.15
C ARG A 343 -5.75 22.10 5.37
N LYS A 344 -5.49 23.41 5.36
CA LYS A 344 -5.90 24.31 6.44
C LYS A 344 -7.43 24.39 6.59
N GLU A 345 -8.18 24.30 5.51
CA GLU A 345 -9.64 24.26 5.55
C GLU A 345 -10.15 22.94 6.13
N ARG A 346 -9.50 21.80 5.83
CA ARG A 346 -9.80 20.48 6.43
C ARG A 346 -9.53 20.41 7.93
N GLU A 347 -8.55 21.14 8.43
CA GLU A 347 -8.24 21.20 9.87
C GLU A 347 -9.30 21.95 10.68
N LYS A 348 -10.09 22.80 10.03
CA LYS A 348 -11.15 23.60 10.68
C LYS A 348 -12.50 22.88 10.75
N VAL A 349 -12.67 21.83 9.98
CA VAL A 349 -13.88 21.00 9.88
C VAL A 349 -13.71 19.71 10.67
#